data_635cb083d7372e3f6249b5590a259372
#
_entry.id   635cb083d7372e3f6249b5590a259372
#
_cell.length_a   1.000
_cell.length_b   1.000
_cell.length_c   1.000
_cell.angle_alpha   90.00
_cell.angle_beta   90.00
_cell.angle_gamma   90.00
#
_symmetry.space_group_name_H-M   'P 1'
#
loop_
_entity.id
_entity.type
_entity.pdbx_description
1 polymer ?
#
loop_
_entity_poly.entity_id
_entity_poly.type
_entity_poly.pdbx_seq_one_letter_code
_entity_poly.pdbx_strand_id
1 'polypeptide(L)'
;MEKDKVVLEIPYGTRDFLPDEAAGKRVIENQLAGLFAKWGYHEVVTPTIEYLDTLTMGNGRSLEPHMFKFFDKNNRTVALRHEMTTPIARLVASRLKEAPMPLKLSYISNVYRYEQTQTGRQCEFYQAGVELMGSSSASADAEVIALAIRGLLCSGLKDFKICLGQVEFVNGVMEQYQLPDGKKEKIRRSIEERNLVGLETLVDSLDIPLNAKEILKRIPLLHGDESMLKEAYGIALNAQSRRALDNLSEIFALLECYGVGQYVTFDLGIIRDFNYYTGMVFEAYTPGLGFPLCGGGRYDHMLSDFGNACPATGFAIGIERILLALERQGIKKPEFPKDVFVAYHEGRTAEAVTKATELREAGKMVELALSAQTEAEAKRCQKEMGYKELVYLA
;
A
#
# COMPACT_ATOMS: atom_id res chain seq x y z
N MET A 1 3.07 16.27 -48.51
CA MET A 1 3.26 15.24 -47.50
C MET A 1 3.40 15.96 -46.18
N GLU A 2 2.33 15.98 -45.40
CA GLU A 2 2.40 16.41 -44.00
C GLU A 2 3.37 15.45 -43.30
N LYS A 3 4.40 16.00 -42.63
CA LYS A 3 5.28 15.19 -41.77
C LYS A 3 4.38 14.61 -40.66
N ASP A 4 4.33 13.28 -40.56
CA ASP A 4 3.65 12.61 -39.45
C ASP A 4 4.09 13.26 -38.14
N LYS A 5 3.11 13.86 -37.44
CA LYS A 5 3.35 14.57 -36.21
C LYS A 5 3.72 13.52 -35.16
N VAL A 6 4.97 13.51 -34.71
CA VAL A 6 5.42 12.59 -33.66
C VAL A 6 4.59 12.87 -32.40
N VAL A 7 3.88 11.87 -31.90
CA VAL A 7 3.13 11.97 -30.65
C VAL A 7 4.13 11.79 -29.50
N LEU A 8 4.36 12.85 -28.74
CA LEU A 8 5.25 12.87 -27.56
C LEU A 8 4.48 12.92 -26.24
N GLU A 9 3.15 12.88 -26.32
CA GLU A 9 2.27 12.93 -25.15
C GLU A 9 2.10 11.51 -24.57
N ILE A 10 2.09 11.44 -23.25
CA ILE A 10 1.76 10.21 -22.51
C ILE A 10 0.26 10.16 -22.19
N PRO A 11 -0.34 8.98 -21.99
CA PRO A 11 -1.75 8.85 -21.64
C PRO A 11 -2.09 9.57 -20.33
N TYR A 12 -3.33 10.07 -20.26
CA TYR A 12 -3.83 10.74 -19.06
C TYR A 12 -3.68 9.87 -17.81
N GLY A 13 -3.18 10.47 -16.73
CA GLY A 13 -3.02 9.79 -15.44
C GLY A 13 -1.84 8.82 -15.37
N THR A 14 -0.98 8.78 -16.40
CA THR A 14 0.30 8.06 -16.37
C THR A 14 1.46 9.04 -16.25
N ARG A 15 2.65 8.54 -15.97
CA ARG A 15 3.88 9.35 -15.91
C ARG A 15 5.11 8.55 -16.28
N ASP A 16 6.10 9.24 -16.82
CA ASP A 16 7.46 8.72 -16.94
C ASP A 16 8.21 8.92 -15.61
N PHE A 17 9.03 7.95 -15.25
CA PHE A 17 10.02 8.08 -14.19
C PHE A 17 11.38 8.37 -14.82
N LEU A 18 11.91 9.55 -14.58
CA LEU A 18 13.25 9.91 -15.04
C LEU A 18 14.31 9.11 -14.26
N PRO A 19 15.57 9.02 -14.75
CA PRO A 19 16.57 8.10 -14.18
C PRO A 19 16.72 8.17 -12.65
N ASP A 20 16.78 9.36 -12.06
CA ASP A 20 16.93 9.51 -10.60
C ASP A 20 15.65 9.10 -9.84
N GLU A 21 14.47 9.39 -10.39
CA GLU A 21 13.21 8.96 -9.79
C GLU A 21 13.03 7.44 -9.91
N ALA A 22 13.36 6.87 -11.06
CA ALA A 22 13.32 5.41 -11.29
C ALA A 22 14.31 4.69 -10.36
N ALA A 23 15.49 5.25 -10.15
CA ALA A 23 16.48 4.76 -9.20
C ALA A 23 15.94 4.77 -7.76
N GLY A 24 15.39 5.90 -7.31
CA GLY A 24 14.78 6.02 -5.97
C GLY A 24 13.63 5.04 -5.77
N LYS A 25 12.75 4.91 -6.76
CA LYS A 25 11.66 3.92 -6.77
C LYS A 25 12.20 2.49 -6.61
N ARG A 26 13.20 2.11 -7.39
CA ARG A 26 13.79 0.76 -7.36
C ARG A 26 14.47 0.46 -6.02
N VAL A 27 15.12 1.42 -5.40
CA VAL A 27 15.71 1.23 -4.07
C VAL A 27 14.63 0.92 -3.03
N ILE A 28 13.51 1.66 -3.02
CA ILE A 28 12.38 1.40 -2.11
C ILE A 28 11.79 0.01 -2.36
N GLU A 29 11.54 -0.36 -3.62
CA GLU A 29 11.05 -1.69 -4.00
C GLU A 29 11.95 -2.80 -3.47
N ASN A 30 13.27 -2.69 -3.66
CA ASN A 30 14.23 -3.68 -3.19
C ASN A 30 14.28 -3.76 -1.65
N GLN A 31 14.16 -2.64 -0.94
CA GLN A 31 14.11 -2.60 0.51
C GLN A 31 12.85 -3.31 1.03
N LEU A 32 11.68 -3.05 0.43
CA LEU A 32 10.42 -3.68 0.80
C LEU A 32 10.43 -5.19 0.47
N ALA A 33 10.89 -5.57 -0.72
CA ALA A 33 11.04 -6.99 -1.09
C ALA A 33 11.95 -7.74 -0.12
N GLY A 34 13.11 -7.18 0.21
CA GLY A 34 14.04 -7.75 1.18
C GLY A 34 13.47 -7.82 2.59
N LEU A 35 12.66 -6.85 3.01
CA LEU A 35 11.95 -6.86 4.29
C LEU A 35 10.90 -7.98 4.31
N PHE A 36 10.03 -8.07 3.30
CA PHE A 36 8.98 -9.09 3.22
C PHE A 36 9.57 -10.50 3.23
N ALA A 37 10.64 -10.74 2.48
CA ALA A 37 11.34 -12.01 2.48
C ALA A 37 11.89 -12.39 3.87
N LYS A 38 12.46 -11.44 4.62
CA LYS A 38 12.94 -11.65 6.00
C LYS A 38 11.82 -12.01 6.99
N TRP A 39 10.57 -11.64 6.68
CA TRP A 39 9.39 -11.98 7.49
C TRP A 39 8.69 -13.27 7.01
N GLY A 40 9.30 -13.98 6.05
CA GLY A 40 8.79 -15.25 5.53
C GLY A 40 7.69 -15.11 4.49
N TYR A 41 7.54 -13.94 3.87
CA TYR A 41 6.61 -13.75 2.76
C TYR A 41 7.29 -14.09 1.43
N HIS A 42 6.57 -14.81 0.59
CA HIS A 42 7.04 -15.24 -0.72
C HIS A 42 6.39 -14.39 -1.81
N GLU A 43 7.21 -13.85 -2.69
CA GLU A 43 6.71 -13.00 -3.77
C GLU A 43 5.92 -13.81 -4.79
N VAL A 44 4.77 -13.26 -5.21
CA VAL A 44 3.95 -13.77 -6.30
C VAL A 44 3.76 -12.70 -7.36
N VAL A 45 3.67 -13.13 -8.61
CA VAL A 45 3.41 -12.26 -9.76
C VAL A 45 2.15 -12.74 -10.46
N THR A 46 1.13 -11.90 -10.51
CA THR A 46 -0.12 -12.16 -11.22
C THR A 46 -0.15 -11.39 -12.54
N PRO A 47 -0.93 -11.81 -13.55
CA PRO A 47 -1.13 -11.03 -14.76
C PRO A 47 -1.64 -9.62 -14.48
N THR A 48 -1.20 -8.66 -15.30
CA THR A 48 -1.74 -7.28 -15.26
C THR A 48 -3.17 -7.22 -15.77
N ILE A 49 -3.51 -8.12 -16.69
CA ILE A 49 -4.82 -8.23 -17.32
C ILE A 49 -5.55 -9.43 -16.69
N GLU A 50 -6.74 -9.19 -16.19
CA GLU A 50 -7.63 -10.20 -15.63
C GLU A 50 -9.00 -10.16 -16.33
N TYR A 51 -9.77 -11.23 -16.25
CA TYR A 51 -11.18 -11.16 -16.66
C TYR A 51 -11.97 -10.23 -15.75
N LEU A 52 -12.85 -9.44 -16.36
CA LEU A 52 -13.69 -8.50 -15.60
C LEU A 52 -14.49 -9.23 -14.53
N ASP A 53 -15.06 -10.40 -14.84
CA ASP A 53 -15.81 -11.22 -13.90
C ASP A 53 -14.97 -11.58 -12.65
N THR A 54 -13.66 -11.83 -12.83
CA THR A 54 -12.75 -12.09 -11.72
C THR A 54 -12.59 -10.84 -10.84
N LEU A 55 -12.35 -9.69 -11.46
CA LEU A 55 -12.10 -8.44 -10.73
C LEU A 55 -13.36 -7.86 -10.06
N THR A 56 -14.55 -8.27 -10.52
CA THR A 56 -15.83 -7.85 -9.95
C THR A 56 -16.39 -8.83 -8.90
N MET A 57 -15.65 -9.90 -8.58
CA MET A 57 -16.02 -10.77 -7.45
C MET A 57 -15.92 -10.00 -6.13
N GLY A 58 -16.72 -10.40 -5.15
CA GLY A 58 -16.83 -9.65 -3.91
C GLY A 58 -17.31 -8.21 -4.15
N ASN A 59 -16.57 -7.25 -3.65
CA ASN A 59 -16.91 -5.83 -3.79
C ASN A 59 -16.38 -5.16 -5.05
N GLY A 60 -15.71 -5.88 -5.92
CA GLY A 60 -15.16 -5.33 -7.15
C GLY A 60 -16.20 -4.66 -8.07
N ARG A 61 -17.50 -5.00 -7.91
CA ARG A 61 -18.58 -4.37 -8.69
C ARG A 61 -18.72 -2.87 -8.44
N SER A 62 -18.49 -2.40 -7.25
CA SER A 62 -18.52 -0.97 -6.92
C SER A 62 -17.40 -0.19 -7.62
N LEU A 63 -16.27 -0.85 -7.90
CA LEU A 63 -15.11 -0.28 -8.55
C LEU A 63 -15.11 -0.46 -10.08
N GLU A 64 -16.04 -1.23 -10.63
CA GLU A 64 -16.12 -1.47 -12.08
C GLU A 64 -16.14 -0.19 -12.94
N PRO A 65 -16.83 0.91 -12.56
CA PRO A 65 -16.78 2.17 -13.29
C PRO A 65 -15.38 2.80 -13.38
N HIS A 66 -14.50 2.45 -12.45
CA HIS A 66 -13.12 2.95 -12.37
C HIS A 66 -12.08 2.00 -12.96
N MET A 67 -12.49 0.93 -13.65
CA MET A 67 -11.58 -0.02 -14.30
C MET A 67 -11.32 0.33 -15.76
N PHE A 68 -10.09 0.17 -16.22
CA PHE A 68 -9.73 0.18 -17.63
C PHE A 68 -10.14 -1.14 -18.27
N LYS A 69 -11.19 -1.12 -19.11
CA LYS A 69 -11.82 -2.31 -19.71
C LYS A 69 -11.57 -2.36 -21.21
N PHE A 70 -11.36 -3.58 -21.73
CA PHE A 70 -11.22 -3.85 -23.16
C PHE A 70 -11.61 -5.31 -23.48
N PHE A 71 -11.47 -5.75 -24.71
CA PHE A 71 -11.83 -7.09 -25.14
C PHE A 71 -10.60 -7.91 -25.51
N ASP A 72 -10.62 -9.19 -25.15
CA ASP A 72 -9.66 -10.14 -25.68
C ASP A 72 -10.05 -10.59 -27.12
N LYS A 73 -9.18 -11.40 -27.76
CA LYS A 73 -9.41 -11.92 -29.12
C LYS A 73 -10.67 -12.80 -29.25
N ASN A 74 -11.25 -13.24 -28.14
CA ASN A 74 -12.46 -14.06 -28.09
C ASN A 74 -13.70 -13.24 -27.69
N ASN A 75 -13.63 -11.90 -27.71
CA ASN A 75 -14.68 -10.99 -27.30
C ASN A 75 -15.07 -11.10 -25.81
N ARG A 76 -14.20 -11.61 -24.95
CA ARG A 76 -14.43 -11.60 -23.50
C ARG A 76 -13.94 -10.29 -22.94
N THR A 77 -14.71 -9.71 -22.02
CA THR A 77 -14.28 -8.48 -21.34
C THR A 77 -13.16 -8.77 -20.35
N VAL A 78 -12.08 -8.06 -20.51
CA VAL A 78 -10.92 -8.06 -19.61
C VAL A 78 -10.69 -6.64 -19.08
N ALA A 79 -9.98 -6.52 -17.97
CA ALA A 79 -9.62 -5.23 -17.42
C ALA A 79 -8.18 -5.25 -16.88
N LEU A 80 -7.57 -4.07 -16.77
CA LEU A 80 -6.35 -3.90 -16.00
C LEU A 80 -6.70 -4.04 -14.51
N ARG A 81 -5.87 -4.76 -13.76
CA ARG A 81 -6.07 -4.97 -12.32
C ARG A 81 -6.07 -3.64 -11.59
N HIS A 82 -7.10 -3.39 -10.78
CA HIS A 82 -7.27 -2.16 -10.01
C HIS A 82 -6.70 -2.25 -8.59
N GLU A 83 -6.35 -3.45 -8.14
CA GLU A 83 -5.73 -3.81 -6.88
C GLU A 83 -5.08 -5.19 -7.00
N MET A 84 -4.42 -5.70 -5.95
CA MET A 84 -3.68 -6.95 -6.02
C MET A 84 -4.34 -8.11 -5.27
N THR A 85 -5.22 -7.85 -4.31
CA THR A 85 -5.79 -8.88 -3.43
C THR A 85 -6.68 -9.87 -4.21
N THR A 86 -7.57 -9.37 -5.09
CA THR A 86 -8.42 -10.23 -5.93
C THR A 86 -7.62 -11.13 -6.90
N PRO A 87 -6.63 -10.63 -7.66
CA PRO A 87 -5.71 -11.47 -8.44
C PRO A 87 -4.98 -12.54 -7.61
N ILE A 88 -4.55 -12.19 -6.39
CA ILE A 88 -3.88 -13.13 -5.49
C ILE A 88 -4.88 -14.16 -4.93
N ALA A 89 -6.08 -13.75 -4.53
CA ALA A 89 -7.14 -14.68 -4.11
C ALA A 89 -7.48 -15.70 -5.21
N ARG A 90 -7.62 -15.24 -6.47
CA ARG A 90 -7.79 -16.13 -7.64
C ARG A 90 -6.59 -17.08 -7.80
N LEU A 91 -5.35 -16.58 -7.66
CA LEU A 91 -4.14 -17.40 -7.74
C LEU A 91 -4.16 -18.50 -6.67
N VAL A 92 -4.46 -18.14 -5.42
CA VAL A 92 -4.54 -19.09 -4.29
C VAL A 92 -5.61 -20.13 -4.56
N ALA A 93 -6.82 -19.74 -4.92
CA ALA A 93 -7.92 -20.65 -5.20
C ALA A 93 -7.65 -21.61 -6.38
N SER A 94 -6.86 -21.18 -7.37
CA SER A 94 -6.64 -21.97 -8.59
C SER A 94 -5.34 -22.77 -8.58
N ARG A 95 -4.27 -22.29 -7.92
CA ARG A 95 -2.94 -22.87 -8.00
C ARG A 95 -2.33 -23.28 -6.65
N LEU A 96 -2.79 -22.67 -5.56
CA LEU A 96 -2.25 -22.91 -4.21
C LEU A 96 -3.31 -23.51 -3.25
N LYS A 97 -4.45 -24.00 -3.75
CA LYS A 97 -5.54 -24.54 -2.93
C LYS A 97 -5.12 -25.68 -2.01
N GLU A 98 -4.10 -26.47 -2.42
CA GLU A 98 -3.57 -27.60 -1.66
C GLU A 98 -2.29 -27.23 -0.87
N ALA A 99 -1.86 -25.97 -0.94
CA ALA A 99 -0.67 -25.54 -0.21
C ALA A 99 -0.96 -25.47 1.31
N PRO A 100 0.05 -25.77 2.15
CA PRO A 100 -0.14 -25.69 3.60
C PRO A 100 -0.40 -24.27 4.05
N MET A 101 -1.38 -24.11 4.95
CA MET A 101 -1.72 -22.83 5.57
C MET A 101 -0.91 -22.64 6.88
N PRO A 102 -0.62 -21.38 7.28
CA PRO A 102 -0.99 -20.15 6.61
C PRO A 102 -0.08 -19.84 5.42
N LEU A 103 -0.65 -19.23 4.36
CA LEU A 103 0.11 -18.68 3.24
C LEU A 103 0.53 -17.24 3.56
N LYS A 104 1.80 -16.94 3.34
CA LYS A 104 2.38 -15.60 3.45
C LYS A 104 2.90 -15.17 2.07
N LEU A 105 2.13 -14.35 1.38
CA LEU A 105 2.41 -13.91 0.02
C LEU A 105 2.72 -12.42 0.00
N SER A 106 3.66 -12.01 -0.87
CA SER A 106 3.99 -10.60 -1.10
C SER A 106 3.95 -10.25 -2.57
N TYR A 107 3.88 -8.98 -2.88
CA TYR A 107 3.91 -8.48 -4.25
C TYR A 107 4.49 -7.06 -4.33
N ILE A 108 5.08 -6.74 -5.49
CA ILE A 108 5.41 -5.38 -5.90
C ILE A 108 4.95 -5.23 -7.34
N SER A 109 3.92 -4.45 -7.56
CA SER A 109 3.25 -4.38 -8.86
C SER A 109 2.54 -3.06 -9.08
N ASN A 110 2.37 -2.68 -10.34
CA ASN A 110 1.49 -1.58 -10.71
C ASN A 110 0.02 -2.03 -10.72
N VAL A 111 -0.85 -1.09 -10.42
CA VAL A 111 -2.31 -1.19 -10.48
C VAL A 111 -2.89 0.03 -11.20
N TYR A 112 -4.13 -0.09 -11.67
CA TYR A 112 -4.72 0.86 -12.59
C TYR A 112 -6.12 1.24 -12.14
N ARG A 113 -6.36 2.56 -11.89
CA ARG A 113 -7.69 3.07 -11.56
C ARG A 113 -7.99 4.30 -12.39
N TYR A 114 -9.14 4.31 -13.05
CA TYR A 114 -9.60 5.47 -13.78
C TYR A 114 -10.14 6.50 -12.77
N GLU A 115 -9.27 7.35 -12.28
CA GLU A 115 -9.59 8.41 -11.32
C GLU A 115 -9.27 9.79 -11.90
N GLN A 116 -9.89 10.83 -11.36
CA GLN A 116 -9.45 12.20 -11.67
C GLN A 116 -8.06 12.43 -11.07
N THR A 117 -7.12 12.84 -11.92
CA THR A 117 -5.75 13.13 -11.51
C THR A 117 -5.73 14.31 -10.54
N GLN A 118 -5.24 14.03 -9.34
CA GLN A 118 -4.96 15.01 -8.29
C GLN A 118 -3.58 14.75 -7.73
N THR A 119 -3.04 15.68 -6.94
CA THR A 119 -1.76 15.48 -6.26
C THR A 119 -1.76 14.14 -5.50
N GLY A 120 -0.86 13.22 -5.87
CA GLY A 120 -0.75 11.88 -5.28
C GLY A 120 -1.76 10.85 -5.79
N ARG A 121 -2.59 11.17 -6.79
CA ARG A 121 -3.47 10.22 -7.48
C ARG A 121 -3.14 10.18 -8.96
N GLN A 122 -2.79 9.01 -9.45
CA GLN A 122 -2.55 8.69 -10.87
C GLN A 122 -3.42 7.52 -11.27
N CYS A 123 -3.66 7.35 -12.56
CA CYS A 123 -4.41 6.21 -13.08
C CYS A 123 -3.56 4.93 -13.05
N GLU A 124 -2.24 5.04 -13.18
CA GLU A 124 -1.27 3.96 -12.98
C GLU A 124 -0.37 4.31 -11.80
N PHE A 125 -0.23 3.40 -10.84
CA PHE A 125 0.63 3.56 -9.67
C PHE A 125 1.13 2.22 -9.16
N TYR A 126 2.22 2.24 -8.39
CA TYR A 126 2.85 1.04 -7.88
C TYR A 126 2.49 0.79 -6.41
N GLN A 127 2.20 -0.46 -6.12
CA GLN A 127 1.95 -0.96 -4.77
C GLN A 127 2.96 -2.06 -4.41
N ALA A 128 3.44 -2.00 -3.16
CA ALA A 128 4.09 -3.12 -2.49
C ALA A 128 3.20 -3.57 -1.34
N GLY A 129 2.95 -4.85 -1.20
CA GLY A 129 2.05 -5.34 -0.16
C GLY A 129 2.22 -6.81 0.16
N VAL A 130 1.47 -7.24 1.15
CA VAL A 130 1.43 -8.64 1.59
C VAL A 130 0.00 -9.10 1.83
N GLU A 131 -0.20 -10.40 1.67
CA GLU A 131 -1.44 -11.12 1.99
C GLU A 131 -1.10 -12.32 2.86
N LEU A 132 -1.64 -12.38 4.07
CA LEU A 132 -1.56 -13.51 4.99
C LEU A 132 -2.91 -14.20 5.01
N MET A 133 -2.95 -15.43 4.54
CA MET A 133 -4.18 -16.21 4.38
C MET A 133 -4.13 -17.48 5.21
N GLY A 134 -5.23 -17.86 5.84
CA GLY A 134 -5.35 -19.09 6.63
C GLY A 134 -5.19 -18.90 8.14
N SER A 135 -5.20 -17.65 8.65
CA SER A 135 -5.18 -17.39 10.09
C SER A 135 -6.18 -16.30 10.49
N SER A 136 -7.03 -16.59 11.48
CA SER A 136 -7.99 -15.63 12.07
C SER A 136 -7.48 -15.01 13.39
N SER A 137 -6.21 -15.22 13.76
CA SER A 137 -5.66 -14.78 15.03
C SER A 137 -5.30 -13.29 15.03
N ALA A 138 -5.39 -12.65 16.20
CA ALA A 138 -4.89 -11.29 16.42
C ALA A 138 -3.38 -11.19 16.14
N SER A 139 -2.62 -12.29 16.29
CA SER A 139 -1.20 -12.35 15.96
C SER A 139 -0.93 -12.16 14.46
N ALA A 140 -1.81 -12.69 13.58
CA ALA A 140 -1.70 -12.48 12.14
C ALA A 140 -1.96 -11.00 11.77
N ASP A 141 -2.95 -10.37 12.41
CA ASP A 141 -3.26 -8.96 12.22
C ASP A 141 -2.11 -8.07 12.72
N ALA A 142 -1.59 -8.35 13.91
CA ALA A 142 -0.47 -7.62 14.49
C ALA A 142 0.81 -7.77 13.64
N GLU A 143 1.08 -8.96 13.10
CA GLU A 143 2.22 -9.19 12.20
C GLU A 143 2.12 -8.31 10.94
N VAL A 144 0.94 -8.29 10.31
CA VAL A 144 0.69 -7.51 9.09
C VAL A 144 0.85 -6.00 9.35
N ILE A 145 0.31 -5.49 10.47
CA ILE A 145 0.46 -4.08 10.85
C ILE A 145 1.92 -3.76 11.17
N ALA A 146 2.60 -4.61 11.96
CA ALA A 146 4.01 -4.41 12.32
C ALA A 146 4.89 -4.39 11.07
N LEU A 147 4.62 -5.28 10.10
CA LEU A 147 5.34 -5.32 8.83
C LEU A 147 5.08 -4.08 7.97
N ALA A 148 3.86 -3.55 7.94
CA ALA A 148 3.55 -2.28 7.29
C ALA A 148 4.35 -1.12 7.90
N ILE A 149 4.38 -1.01 9.25
CA ILE A 149 5.19 -0.01 9.97
C ILE A 149 6.67 -0.15 9.63
N ARG A 150 7.22 -1.37 9.68
CA ARG A 150 8.63 -1.63 9.32
C ARG A 150 8.91 -1.31 7.86
N GLY A 151 7.93 -1.52 6.96
CA GLY A 151 8.01 -1.14 5.56
C GLY A 151 8.14 0.38 5.36
N LEU A 152 7.35 1.17 6.07
CA LEU A 152 7.45 2.63 6.03
C LEU A 152 8.78 3.12 6.62
N LEU A 153 9.22 2.53 7.75
CA LEU A 153 10.50 2.87 8.38
C LEU A 153 11.71 2.51 7.50
N CYS A 154 11.73 1.31 6.90
CA CYS A 154 12.85 0.90 6.04
C CYS A 154 12.92 1.71 4.74
N SER A 155 11.81 2.28 4.30
CA SER A 155 11.76 3.23 3.19
C SER A 155 12.31 4.62 3.55
N GLY A 156 12.69 4.85 4.81
CA GLY A 156 13.30 6.09 5.29
C GLY A 156 12.35 7.10 5.92
N LEU A 157 11.05 6.82 6.00
CA LEU A 157 10.07 7.69 6.65
C LEU A 157 10.28 7.72 8.16
N LYS A 158 10.11 8.91 8.77
CA LYS A 158 10.32 9.12 10.20
C LYS A 158 9.04 9.54 10.93
N ASP A 159 8.22 10.36 10.29
CA ASP A 159 7.03 10.93 10.89
C ASP A 159 5.79 10.39 10.17
N PHE A 160 5.10 9.47 10.82
CA PHE A 160 3.83 8.91 10.38
C PHE A 160 3.11 8.24 11.56
N LYS A 161 1.81 8.02 11.40
CA LYS A 161 0.98 7.24 12.33
C LYS A 161 0.15 6.21 11.57
N ILE A 162 -0.07 5.07 12.21
CA ILE A 162 -1.08 4.08 11.82
C ILE A 162 -2.34 4.38 12.62
N CYS A 163 -3.42 4.69 11.93
CA CYS A 163 -4.75 4.76 12.50
C CYS A 163 -5.39 3.37 12.43
N LEU A 164 -5.71 2.79 13.56
CA LEU A 164 -6.25 1.43 13.69
C LEU A 164 -7.72 1.47 14.08
N GLY A 165 -8.57 0.84 13.29
CA GLY A 165 -10.02 0.72 13.50
C GLY A 165 -10.52 -0.71 13.48
N GLN A 166 -11.82 -0.89 13.73
CA GLN A 166 -12.46 -2.21 13.76
C GLN A 166 -13.92 -2.12 13.26
N VAL A 167 -14.17 -2.72 12.11
CA VAL A 167 -15.48 -2.68 11.44
C VAL A 167 -16.59 -3.28 12.32
N GLU A 168 -16.29 -4.38 13.00
CA GLU A 168 -17.25 -5.08 13.84
C GLU A 168 -17.67 -4.29 15.10
N PHE A 169 -16.87 -3.32 15.54
CA PHE A 169 -17.28 -2.41 16.60
C PHE A 169 -18.50 -1.58 16.16
N VAL A 170 -18.43 -0.94 15.01
CA VAL A 170 -19.50 -0.10 14.46
C VAL A 170 -20.72 -0.94 14.13
N ASN A 171 -20.52 -2.12 13.52
CA ASN A 171 -21.60 -3.09 13.26
C ASN A 171 -22.29 -3.50 14.55
N GLY A 172 -21.54 -3.87 15.57
CA GLY A 172 -22.08 -4.27 16.87
C GLY A 172 -22.89 -3.16 17.54
N VAL A 173 -22.40 -1.91 17.50
CA VAL A 173 -23.16 -0.78 18.05
C VAL A 173 -24.47 -0.57 17.29
N MET A 174 -24.49 -0.71 15.97
CA MET A 174 -25.72 -0.58 15.18
C MET A 174 -26.70 -1.75 15.44
N GLU A 175 -26.20 -2.98 15.61
CA GLU A 175 -27.01 -4.15 15.96
C GLU A 175 -27.64 -4.03 17.34
N GLN A 176 -26.94 -3.42 18.30
CA GLN A 176 -27.44 -3.15 19.65
C GLN A 176 -28.79 -2.40 19.64
N TYR A 177 -28.98 -1.54 18.64
CA TYR A 177 -30.20 -0.74 18.49
C TYR A 177 -31.15 -1.28 17.40
N GLN A 178 -30.90 -2.49 16.89
CA GLN A 178 -31.72 -3.18 15.90
C GLN A 178 -32.09 -2.32 14.69
N LEU A 179 -31.14 -1.54 14.20
CA LEU A 179 -31.38 -0.65 13.07
C LEU A 179 -31.67 -1.44 11.80
N PRO A 180 -32.63 -1.00 10.96
CA PRO A 180 -32.88 -1.62 9.65
C PRO A 180 -31.64 -1.53 8.76
N ASP A 181 -31.38 -2.57 7.95
CA ASP A 181 -30.18 -2.66 7.10
C ASP A 181 -29.97 -1.43 6.20
N GLY A 182 -31.03 -0.93 5.58
CA GLY A 182 -30.94 0.28 4.76
C GLY A 182 -30.57 1.56 5.54
N LYS A 183 -30.78 1.58 6.87
CA LYS A 183 -30.33 2.67 7.74
C LYS A 183 -28.88 2.46 8.17
N LYS A 184 -28.50 1.21 8.50
CA LYS A 184 -27.11 0.84 8.80
C LYS A 184 -26.20 1.24 7.64
N GLU A 185 -26.58 0.91 6.39
CA GLU A 185 -25.81 1.25 5.20
C GLU A 185 -25.62 2.76 5.02
N LYS A 186 -26.67 3.56 5.24
CA LYS A 186 -26.57 5.03 5.18
C LYS A 186 -25.67 5.61 6.27
N ILE A 187 -25.73 5.05 7.50
CA ILE A 187 -24.85 5.45 8.61
C ILE A 187 -23.40 5.14 8.25
N ARG A 188 -23.11 3.91 7.80
CA ARG A 188 -21.79 3.50 7.36
C ARG A 188 -21.23 4.45 6.32
N ARG A 189 -22.00 4.72 5.28
CA ARG A 189 -21.61 5.62 4.20
C ARG A 189 -21.32 7.03 4.71
N SER A 190 -22.16 7.57 5.62
CA SER A 190 -21.93 8.91 6.20
C SER A 190 -20.64 8.95 7.03
N ILE A 191 -20.29 7.87 7.74
CA ILE A 191 -19.06 7.75 8.51
C ILE A 191 -17.86 7.65 7.54
N GLU A 192 -17.93 6.80 6.52
CA GLU A 192 -16.90 6.61 5.49
C GLU A 192 -16.58 7.91 4.74
N GLU A 193 -17.61 8.63 4.31
CA GLU A 193 -17.50 9.93 3.65
C GLU A 193 -17.11 11.07 4.61
N ARG A 194 -16.97 10.80 5.92
CA ARG A 194 -16.78 11.80 7.00
C ARG A 194 -17.82 12.93 6.96
N ASN A 195 -19.02 12.61 6.53
CA ASN A 195 -20.16 13.52 6.45
C ASN A 195 -20.89 13.58 7.79
N LEU A 196 -20.29 14.30 8.77
CA LEU A 196 -20.82 14.41 10.12
C LEU A 196 -22.22 15.05 10.14
N VAL A 197 -22.46 16.06 9.33
CA VAL A 197 -23.77 16.74 9.24
C VAL A 197 -24.85 15.80 8.69
N GLY A 198 -24.51 15.04 7.63
CA GLY A 198 -25.39 14.04 7.07
C GLY A 198 -25.68 12.91 8.07
N LEU A 199 -24.66 12.46 8.82
CA LEU A 199 -24.81 11.48 9.88
C LEU A 199 -25.75 11.97 10.97
N GLU A 200 -25.53 13.19 11.48
CA GLU A 200 -26.36 13.80 12.53
C GLU A 200 -27.82 13.89 12.11
N THR A 201 -28.08 14.43 10.91
CA THR A 201 -29.42 14.53 10.33
C THR A 201 -30.10 13.17 10.20
N LEU A 202 -29.34 12.16 9.72
CA LEU A 202 -29.85 10.80 9.56
C LEU A 202 -30.19 10.17 10.92
N VAL A 203 -29.28 10.27 11.89
CA VAL A 203 -29.45 9.70 13.23
C VAL A 203 -30.60 10.36 13.97
N ASP A 204 -30.79 11.68 13.84
CA ASP A 204 -31.91 12.40 14.46
C ASP A 204 -33.26 11.96 13.91
N SER A 205 -33.32 11.52 12.65
CA SER A 205 -34.51 10.99 12.01
C SER A 205 -34.89 9.57 12.43
N LEU A 206 -34.04 8.87 13.21
CA LEU A 206 -34.31 7.49 13.63
C LEU A 206 -35.26 7.48 14.85
N ASP A 207 -36.13 6.48 14.90
CA ASP A 207 -36.97 6.19 16.07
C ASP A 207 -36.22 5.27 17.05
N ILE A 208 -35.24 5.84 17.75
CA ILE A 208 -34.40 5.18 18.76
C ILE A 208 -34.20 6.09 19.96
N PRO A 209 -33.83 5.56 21.14
CA PRO A 209 -33.59 6.34 22.34
C PRO A 209 -32.53 7.45 22.14
N LEU A 210 -32.66 8.57 22.85
CA LEU A 210 -31.74 9.72 22.75
C LEU A 210 -30.29 9.30 22.98
N ASN A 211 -30.04 8.46 24.00
CA ASN A 211 -28.68 7.98 24.28
C ASN A 211 -28.10 7.16 23.13
N ALA A 212 -28.94 6.42 22.40
CA ALA A 212 -28.51 5.71 21.20
C ALA A 212 -28.09 6.66 20.07
N LYS A 213 -28.85 7.76 19.88
CA LYS A 213 -28.52 8.81 18.93
C LYS A 213 -27.16 9.44 19.24
N GLU A 214 -26.94 9.80 20.50
CA GLU A 214 -25.67 10.39 20.94
C GLU A 214 -24.48 9.43 20.71
N ILE A 215 -24.66 8.15 21.01
CA ILE A 215 -23.63 7.12 20.76
C ILE A 215 -23.29 7.03 19.28
N LEU A 216 -24.28 6.92 18.39
CA LEU A 216 -24.05 6.80 16.95
C LEU A 216 -23.35 8.02 16.35
N LYS A 217 -23.72 9.23 16.79
CA LYS A 217 -23.06 10.48 16.37
C LYS A 217 -21.62 10.56 16.86
N ARG A 218 -21.30 9.90 17.98
CA ARG A 218 -20.00 9.95 18.62
C ARG A 218 -18.98 8.99 18.00
N ILE A 219 -19.41 7.90 17.33
CA ILE A 219 -18.51 6.91 16.72
C ILE A 219 -17.41 7.54 15.86
N PRO A 220 -17.69 8.45 14.91
CA PRO A 220 -16.65 9.06 14.07
C PRO A 220 -15.66 9.95 14.83
N LEU A 221 -15.97 10.29 16.10
CA LEU A 221 -15.15 11.13 16.96
C LEU A 221 -14.28 10.31 17.92
N LEU A 222 -14.45 8.97 17.94
CA LEU A 222 -13.67 8.07 18.77
C LEU A 222 -12.31 7.83 18.14
N HIS A 223 -11.40 8.77 18.34
CA HIS A 223 -10.01 8.67 17.88
C HIS A 223 -9.04 9.14 18.97
N GLY A 224 -7.86 8.57 19.04
CA GLY A 224 -6.85 8.92 20.04
C GLY A 224 -5.87 7.79 20.36
N ASP A 225 -5.27 7.89 21.51
CA ASP A 225 -4.40 6.84 22.06
C ASP A 225 -5.22 5.71 22.71
N GLU A 226 -4.55 4.80 23.39
CA GLU A 226 -5.18 3.66 24.08
C GLU A 226 -6.28 4.08 25.09
N SER A 227 -6.21 5.30 25.65
CA SER A 227 -7.21 5.78 26.61
C SER A 227 -8.60 5.91 25.98
N MET A 228 -8.70 6.13 24.68
CA MET A 228 -9.95 6.16 23.92
C MET A 228 -10.67 4.79 23.95
N LEU A 229 -9.95 3.67 24.02
CA LEU A 229 -10.57 2.34 24.11
C LEU A 229 -11.46 2.22 25.35
N LYS A 230 -11.09 2.84 26.49
CA LYS A 230 -11.91 2.85 27.70
C LYS A 230 -13.26 3.51 27.47
N GLU A 231 -13.28 4.60 26.72
CA GLU A 231 -14.51 5.27 26.32
C GLU A 231 -15.35 4.37 25.40
N ALA A 232 -14.71 3.73 24.41
CA ALA A 232 -15.37 2.82 23.49
C ALA A 232 -16.00 1.61 24.22
N TYR A 233 -15.33 1.06 25.23
CA TYR A 233 -15.91 0.00 26.09
C TYR A 233 -17.16 0.45 26.83
N GLY A 234 -17.26 1.72 27.24
CA GLY A 234 -18.45 2.29 27.83
C GLY A 234 -19.66 2.32 26.90
N ILE A 235 -19.42 2.36 25.61
CA ILE A 235 -20.44 2.36 24.54
C ILE A 235 -20.80 0.95 24.07
N ALA A 236 -19.86 0.02 24.14
CA ALA A 236 -19.99 -1.36 23.69
C ALA A 236 -20.84 -2.19 24.65
N LEU A 237 -22.16 -2.22 24.46
CA LEU A 237 -23.11 -2.90 25.37
C LEU A 237 -23.36 -4.38 24.99
N ASN A 238 -23.09 -4.77 23.74
CA ASN A 238 -23.27 -6.14 23.27
C ASN A 238 -21.94 -6.92 23.11
N ALA A 239 -22.07 -8.24 22.96
CA ALA A 239 -20.90 -9.12 22.85
C ALA A 239 -20.07 -8.89 21.56
N GLN A 240 -20.70 -8.44 20.46
CA GLN A 240 -20.01 -8.21 19.19
C GLN A 240 -19.06 -7.01 19.28
N SER A 241 -19.57 -5.85 19.71
CA SER A 241 -18.75 -4.66 19.88
C SER A 241 -17.66 -4.82 20.94
N ARG A 242 -17.95 -5.60 22.02
CA ARG A 242 -16.92 -5.91 23.04
C ARG A 242 -15.82 -6.78 22.49
N ARG A 243 -16.13 -7.88 21.78
CA ARG A 243 -15.12 -8.71 21.13
C ARG A 243 -14.28 -7.94 20.10
N ALA A 244 -14.88 -6.99 19.40
CA ALA A 244 -14.15 -6.11 18.49
C ALA A 244 -13.09 -5.27 19.21
N LEU A 245 -13.42 -4.71 20.37
CA LEU A 245 -12.47 -3.95 21.20
C LEU A 245 -11.44 -4.85 21.88
N ASP A 246 -11.83 -6.05 22.33
CA ASP A 246 -10.91 -7.03 22.90
C ASP A 246 -9.84 -7.43 21.84
N ASN A 247 -10.26 -7.65 20.58
CA ASN A 247 -9.36 -7.92 19.47
C ASN A 247 -8.39 -6.75 19.20
N LEU A 248 -8.86 -5.50 19.20
CA LEU A 248 -7.99 -4.33 19.05
C LEU A 248 -6.97 -4.23 20.19
N SER A 249 -7.40 -4.49 21.43
CA SER A 249 -6.53 -4.45 22.61
C SER A 249 -5.46 -5.54 22.54
N GLU A 250 -5.81 -6.76 22.09
CA GLU A 250 -4.87 -7.86 21.88
C GLU A 250 -3.87 -7.53 20.77
N ILE A 251 -4.34 -7.01 19.63
CA ILE A 251 -3.48 -6.57 18.52
C ILE A 251 -2.49 -5.51 19.02
N PHE A 252 -2.96 -4.51 19.77
CA PHE A 252 -2.10 -3.44 20.25
C PHE A 252 -1.02 -3.94 21.23
N ALA A 253 -1.37 -4.81 22.16
CA ALA A 253 -0.40 -5.45 23.06
C ALA A 253 0.69 -6.20 22.29
N LEU A 254 0.34 -6.90 21.20
CA LEU A 254 1.31 -7.56 20.32
C LEU A 254 2.17 -6.54 19.56
N LEU A 255 1.61 -5.42 19.10
CA LEU A 255 2.37 -4.34 18.44
C LEU A 255 3.39 -3.69 19.40
N GLU A 256 3.07 -3.61 20.69
CA GLU A 256 4.05 -3.21 21.71
C GLU A 256 5.19 -4.22 21.82
N CYS A 257 4.89 -5.52 21.80
CA CYS A 257 5.93 -6.58 21.76
C CYS A 257 6.80 -6.50 20.51
N TYR A 258 6.24 -6.12 19.35
CA TYR A 258 7.02 -5.84 18.13
C TYR A 258 7.85 -4.54 18.22
N GLY A 259 7.68 -3.74 19.27
CA GLY A 259 8.38 -2.47 19.47
C GLY A 259 7.92 -1.39 18.48
N VAL A 260 6.64 -1.39 18.12
CA VAL A 260 6.06 -0.44 17.14
C VAL A 260 4.80 0.27 17.66
N GLY A 261 4.38 0.03 18.89
CA GLY A 261 3.17 0.61 19.48
C GLY A 261 3.14 2.15 19.42
N GLN A 262 4.30 2.82 19.52
CA GLN A 262 4.41 4.29 19.42
C GLN A 262 3.96 4.87 18.07
N TYR A 263 3.86 4.06 17.02
CA TYR A 263 3.35 4.50 15.71
C TYR A 263 1.85 4.36 15.57
N VAL A 264 1.18 3.70 16.52
CA VAL A 264 -0.25 3.39 16.46
C VAL A 264 -1.07 4.45 17.16
N THR A 265 -2.20 4.77 16.57
CA THR A 265 -3.32 5.52 17.16
C THR A 265 -4.61 4.81 16.77
N PHE A 266 -5.68 4.98 17.54
CA PHE A 266 -6.96 4.36 17.24
C PHE A 266 -7.89 5.36 16.57
N ASP A 267 -8.71 4.89 15.65
CA ASP A 267 -9.81 5.65 15.04
C ASP A 267 -10.95 4.69 14.70
N LEU A 268 -11.96 4.62 15.55
CA LEU A 268 -13.13 3.75 15.34
C LEU A 268 -14.10 4.28 14.28
N GLY A 269 -13.85 5.48 13.77
CA GLY A 269 -14.52 6.06 12.60
C GLY A 269 -13.82 5.73 11.28
N ILE A 270 -12.67 5.04 11.28
CA ILE A 270 -12.08 4.54 10.05
C ILE A 270 -12.90 3.36 9.56
N ILE A 271 -13.57 3.60 8.46
CA ILE A 271 -14.35 2.62 7.75
C ILE A 271 -13.89 2.68 6.30
N ARG A 272 -13.26 1.60 5.84
CA ARG A 272 -12.91 1.41 4.44
C ARG A 272 -13.79 0.30 3.91
N ASP A 273 -14.49 0.59 2.84
CA ASP A 273 -15.21 -0.41 2.06
C ASP A 273 -15.81 -1.54 2.93
N PHE A 274 -16.89 -1.20 3.65
CA PHE A 274 -17.55 -2.07 4.64
C PHE A 274 -17.87 -3.48 4.16
N ASN A 275 -18.06 -3.63 2.87
CA ASN A 275 -18.41 -4.92 2.30
C ASN A 275 -17.16 -5.78 2.07
N TYR A 276 -15.97 -5.21 2.17
CA TYR A 276 -14.70 -5.91 1.95
C TYR A 276 -14.06 -6.38 3.27
N TYR A 277 -13.94 -5.46 4.24
CA TYR A 277 -13.28 -5.75 5.50
C TYR A 277 -14.25 -6.36 6.52
N THR A 278 -13.75 -7.38 7.23
CA THR A 278 -14.54 -8.18 8.20
C THR A 278 -14.02 -8.04 9.63
N GLY A 279 -13.03 -7.22 9.88
CA GLY A 279 -12.38 -7.12 11.17
C GLY A 279 -11.61 -5.82 11.35
N MET A 280 -10.35 -5.92 11.80
CA MET A 280 -9.49 -4.74 11.92
C MET A 280 -9.22 -4.13 10.55
N VAL A 281 -9.11 -2.80 10.54
CA VAL A 281 -8.69 -2.00 9.40
C VAL A 281 -7.67 -0.98 9.85
N PHE A 282 -6.75 -0.60 8.98
CA PHE A 282 -5.78 0.44 9.30
C PHE A 282 -5.35 1.26 8.10
N GLU A 283 -4.91 2.47 8.37
CA GLU A 283 -4.31 3.38 7.41
C GLU A 283 -3.10 4.09 8.00
N ALA A 284 -2.08 4.30 7.17
CA ALA A 284 -0.91 5.08 7.54
C ALA A 284 -1.00 6.49 7.01
N TYR A 285 -0.83 7.47 7.87
CA TYR A 285 -0.82 8.89 7.51
C TYR A 285 0.48 9.56 7.93
N THR A 286 0.89 10.56 7.15
CA THR A 286 2.00 11.46 7.48
C THR A 286 1.55 12.91 7.40
N PRO A 287 2.09 13.80 8.23
CA PRO A 287 1.79 15.22 8.14
C PRO A 287 2.09 15.79 6.75
N GLY A 288 1.23 16.70 6.30
CA GLY A 288 1.38 17.38 5.01
C GLY A 288 0.91 16.61 3.78
N LEU A 289 0.35 15.40 3.95
CA LEU A 289 -0.35 14.66 2.90
C LEU A 289 -1.80 14.39 3.30
N GLY A 290 -2.73 14.72 2.40
CA GLY A 290 -4.17 14.53 2.61
C GLY A 290 -4.71 13.14 2.27
N PHE A 291 -3.84 12.14 2.11
CA PHE A 291 -4.20 10.77 1.74
C PHE A 291 -3.28 9.75 2.43
N PRO A 292 -3.74 8.51 2.64
CA PRO A 292 -2.94 7.49 3.32
C PRO A 292 -1.78 7.00 2.45
N LEU A 293 -0.64 6.69 3.09
CA LEU A 293 0.54 6.08 2.48
C LEU A 293 0.35 4.57 2.25
N CYS A 294 -0.36 3.95 3.18
CA CYS A 294 -0.60 2.52 3.26
C CYS A 294 -2.01 2.30 3.78
N GLY A 295 -2.61 1.21 3.42
CA GLY A 295 -3.86 0.77 4.00
C GLY A 295 -4.01 -0.74 3.91
N GLY A 296 -4.71 -1.31 4.89
CA GLY A 296 -4.93 -2.74 4.99
C GLY A 296 -5.99 -3.09 6.01
N GLY A 297 -6.17 -4.40 6.20
CA GLY A 297 -7.11 -4.93 7.17
C GLY A 297 -7.43 -6.41 6.94
N ARG A 298 -8.40 -6.94 7.69
CA ARG A 298 -8.90 -8.32 7.64
C ARG A 298 -10.08 -8.44 6.69
N TYR A 299 -10.08 -9.46 5.81
CA TYR A 299 -11.09 -9.68 4.78
C TYR A 299 -11.38 -11.18 4.60
N ASP A 300 -12.13 -11.77 5.52
CA ASP A 300 -12.31 -13.23 5.63
C ASP A 300 -13.25 -13.83 4.59
N HIS A 301 -14.00 -13.02 3.85
CA HIS A 301 -15.03 -13.51 2.91
C HIS A 301 -14.58 -13.59 1.45
N MET A 302 -13.52 -12.88 1.06
CA MET A 302 -13.11 -12.78 -0.34
C MET A 302 -12.79 -14.13 -0.98
N LEU A 303 -12.08 -15.02 -0.28
CA LEU A 303 -11.74 -16.32 -0.83
C LEU A 303 -12.96 -17.22 -1.01
N SER A 304 -14.05 -17.00 -0.26
CA SER A 304 -15.31 -17.73 -0.43
C SER A 304 -15.90 -17.57 -1.82
N ASP A 305 -15.72 -16.41 -2.43
CA ASP A 305 -16.19 -16.13 -3.79
C ASP A 305 -15.42 -16.93 -4.86
N PHE A 306 -14.23 -17.41 -4.51
CA PHE A 306 -13.38 -18.27 -5.35
C PHE A 306 -13.45 -19.76 -4.96
N GLY A 307 -14.27 -20.15 -3.97
CA GLY A 307 -14.46 -21.52 -3.57
C GLY A 307 -14.47 -21.74 -2.06
N ASN A 308 -13.31 -21.84 -1.43
CA ASN A 308 -13.20 -22.15 -0.01
C ASN A 308 -13.05 -20.89 0.84
N ALA A 309 -13.86 -20.76 1.89
CA ALA A 309 -13.67 -19.71 2.89
C ALA A 309 -12.29 -19.84 3.55
N CYS A 310 -11.59 -18.73 3.63
CA CYS A 310 -10.26 -18.67 4.23
C CYS A 310 -10.06 -17.30 4.87
N PRO A 311 -9.79 -17.21 6.18
CA PRO A 311 -9.50 -15.93 6.82
C PRO A 311 -8.23 -15.32 6.23
N ALA A 312 -8.27 -14.02 6.00
CA ALA A 312 -7.16 -13.32 5.37
C ALA A 312 -6.99 -11.90 5.92
N THR A 313 -5.76 -11.45 5.94
CA THR A 313 -5.37 -10.08 6.34
C THR A 313 -4.17 -9.64 5.51
N GLY A 314 -4.11 -8.34 5.15
CA GLY A 314 -3.04 -7.85 4.29
C GLY A 314 -2.99 -6.33 4.24
N PHE A 315 -2.02 -5.80 3.50
CA PHE A 315 -1.89 -4.37 3.25
C PHE A 315 -1.26 -4.06 1.90
N ALA A 316 -1.44 -2.82 1.47
CA ALA A 316 -0.77 -2.24 0.31
C ALA A 316 -0.14 -0.88 0.68
N ILE A 317 1.13 -0.70 0.34
CA ILE A 317 1.88 0.56 0.44
C ILE A 317 1.99 1.17 -0.96
N GLY A 318 1.66 2.45 -1.12
CA GLY A 318 1.86 3.18 -2.38
C GLY A 318 3.30 3.67 -2.51
N ILE A 319 4.04 3.20 -3.52
CA ILE A 319 5.46 3.55 -3.72
C ILE A 319 5.62 5.05 -4.00
N GLU A 320 4.81 5.62 -4.89
CA GLU A 320 4.84 7.04 -5.22
C GLU A 320 4.47 7.91 -4.02
N ARG A 321 3.57 7.40 -3.16
CA ARG A 321 3.20 8.10 -1.93
C ARG A 321 4.34 8.15 -0.93
N ILE A 322 5.16 7.08 -0.83
CA ILE A 322 6.40 7.10 -0.04
C ILE A 322 7.36 8.15 -0.60
N LEU A 323 7.61 8.16 -1.90
CA LEU A 323 8.53 9.12 -2.54
C LEU A 323 8.09 10.56 -2.28
N LEU A 324 6.79 10.84 -2.36
CA LEU A 324 6.23 12.15 -2.06
C LEU A 324 6.33 12.49 -0.57
N ALA A 325 6.10 11.52 0.32
CA ALA A 325 6.23 11.71 1.76
C ALA A 325 7.67 12.02 2.17
N LEU A 326 8.66 11.33 1.61
CA LEU A 326 10.08 11.62 1.84
C LEU A 326 10.42 13.07 1.43
N GLU A 327 9.94 13.48 0.27
CA GLU A 327 10.13 14.87 -0.21
C GLU A 327 9.49 15.89 0.75
N ARG A 328 8.26 15.64 1.22
CA ARG A 328 7.56 16.52 2.18
C ARG A 328 8.24 16.60 3.54
N GLN A 329 8.87 15.50 3.98
CA GLN A 329 9.65 15.47 5.22
C GLN A 329 11.08 16.05 5.04
N GLY A 330 11.45 16.52 3.84
CA GLY A 330 12.80 17.01 3.55
C GLY A 330 13.86 15.90 3.61
N ILE A 331 13.46 14.66 3.46
CA ILE A 331 14.36 13.50 3.46
C ILE A 331 14.86 13.27 2.04
N LYS A 332 16.19 13.15 1.88
CA LYS A 332 16.80 12.85 0.58
C LYS A 332 16.25 11.53 0.05
N LYS A 333 15.72 11.54 -1.18
CA LYS A 333 15.26 10.32 -1.86
C LYS A 333 16.42 9.33 -1.99
N PRO A 334 16.15 8.02 -1.86
CA PRO A 334 17.17 7.00 -2.10
C PRO A 334 17.73 7.12 -3.52
N GLU A 335 19.03 6.97 -3.64
CA GLU A 335 19.74 7.00 -4.92
C GLU A 335 20.56 5.72 -5.07
N PHE A 336 20.76 5.26 -6.30
CA PHE A 336 21.76 4.22 -6.53
C PHE A 336 23.16 4.77 -6.24
N PRO A 337 24.04 3.97 -5.61
CA PRO A 337 25.41 4.38 -5.41
C PRO A 337 26.10 4.61 -6.75
N LYS A 338 26.85 5.72 -6.86
CA LYS A 338 27.75 6.05 -7.97
C LYS A 338 29.17 5.96 -7.40
N ASP A 339 29.78 4.77 -7.47
CA ASP A 339 31.03 4.54 -6.74
C ASP A 339 32.24 5.03 -7.51
N VAL A 340 32.46 4.58 -8.76
CA VAL A 340 33.68 4.84 -9.50
C VAL A 340 33.38 5.30 -10.92
N PHE A 341 34.02 6.36 -11.35
CA PHE A 341 34.16 6.75 -12.75
C PHE A 341 35.55 6.34 -13.23
N VAL A 342 35.63 5.49 -14.24
CA VAL A 342 36.88 5.05 -14.87
C VAL A 342 37.05 5.83 -16.18
N ALA A 343 38.16 6.59 -16.27
CA ALA A 343 38.50 7.32 -17.49
C ALA A 343 39.95 7.04 -17.89
N TYR A 344 40.33 7.35 -19.12
CA TYR A 344 41.59 6.94 -19.67
C TYR A 344 42.12 7.93 -20.74
N HIS A 345 43.45 7.98 -20.89
CA HIS A 345 44.13 8.66 -21.98
C HIS A 345 44.06 7.82 -23.28
N GLU A 346 44.35 8.48 -24.40
CA GLU A 346 44.41 7.82 -25.70
C GLU A 346 45.40 6.62 -25.68
N GLY A 347 44.97 5.48 -26.26
CA GLY A 347 45.74 4.24 -26.25
C GLY A 347 45.53 3.32 -25.05
N ARG A 348 44.81 3.75 -23.97
CA ARG A 348 44.61 2.97 -22.74
C ARG A 348 43.21 2.30 -22.63
N THR A 349 42.48 2.26 -23.72
CA THR A 349 41.08 1.75 -23.71
C THR A 349 40.99 0.31 -23.15
N ALA A 350 41.88 -0.60 -23.58
CA ALA A 350 41.85 -1.99 -23.13
C ALA A 350 42.11 -2.12 -21.62
N GLU A 351 43.06 -1.36 -21.07
CA GLU A 351 43.34 -1.36 -19.65
C GLU A 351 42.17 -0.78 -18.84
N ALA A 352 41.53 0.27 -19.37
CA ALA A 352 40.36 0.88 -18.74
C ALA A 352 39.16 -0.08 -18.68
N VAL A 353 38.91 -0.82 -19.78
CA VAL A 353 37.87 -1.86 -19.82
C VAL A 353 38.16 -2.95 -18.79
N THR A 354 39.40 -3.44 -18.74
CA THR A 354 39.80 -4.45 -17.74
C THR A 354 39.58 -3.93 -16.32
N LYS A 355 40.04 -2.71 -16.02
CA LYS A 355 39.91 -2.11 -14.70
C LYS A 355 38.45 -1.88 -14.27
N ALA A 356 37.62 -1.39 -15.20
CA ALA A 356 36.19 -1.24 -14.96
C ALA A 356 35.51 -2.58 -14.67
N THR A 357 35.92 -3.63 -15.41
CA THR A 357 35.38 -5.00 -15.21
C THR A 357 35.74 -5.55 -13.84
N GLU A 358 37.02 -5.49 -13.44
CA GLU A 358 37.49 -5.90 -12.11
C GLU A 358 36.69 -5.22 -10.98
N LEU A 359 36.50 -3.91 -11.11
CA LEU A 359 35.75 -3.13 -10.11
C LEU A 359 34.28 -3.54 -10.04
N ARG A 360 33.64 -3.84 -11.20
CA ARG A 360 32.26 -4.35 -11.25
C ARG A 360 32.12 -5.74 -10.62
N GLU A 361 33.08 -6.62 -10.90
CA GLU A 361 33.14 -7.97 -10.30
C GLU A 361 33.35 -7.89 -8.76
N ALA A 362 34.04 -6.85 -8.31
CA ALA A 362 34.17 -6.52 -6.87
C ALA A 362 32.89 -5.85 -6.27
N GLY A 363 31.80 -5.76 -7.03
CA GLY A 363 30.51 -5.26 -6.56
C GLY A 363 30.37 -3.72 -6.55
N LYS A 364 31.30 -2.97 -7.16
CA LYS A 364 31.19 -1.51 -7.26
C LYS A 364 30.33 -1.10 -8.46
N MET A 365 29.59 0.01 -8.32
CA MET A 365 28.89 0.65 -9.41
C MET A 365 29.87 1.52 -10.21
N VAL A 366 30.19 1.10 -11.43
CA VAL A 366 31.28 1.67 -12.23
C VAL A 366 30.77 2.16 -13.58
N GLU A 367 31.00 3.41 -13.88
CA GLU A 367 30.88 3.96 -15.21
C GLU A 367 32.26 4.08 -15.88
N LEU A 368 32.35 3.63 -17.11
CA LEU A 368 33.54 3.74 -17.94
C LEU A 368 33.34 4.85 -18.97
N ALA A 369 34.28 5.78 -19.07
CA ALA A 369 34.29 6.79 -20.14
C ALA A 369 34.28 6.10 -21.52
N LEU A 370 33.39 6.53 -22.41
CA LEU A 370 33.23 5.94 -23.75
C LEU A 370 34.28 6.43 -24.76
N SER A 371 35.02 7.50 -24.42
CA SER A 371 36.10 8.04 -25.21
C SER A 371 37.28 8.46 -24.32
N ALA A 372 38.47 8.49 -24.90
CA ALA A 372 39.65 9.00 -24.23
C ALA A 372 39.44 10.47 -23.81
N GLN A 373 39.95 10.83 -22.63
CA GLN A 373 39.81 12.14 -22.02
C GLN A 373 41.11 12.54 -21.37
N THR A 374 41.30 13.83 -21.20
CA THR A 374 42.35 14.32 -20.32
C THR A 374 41.94 14.11 -18.84
N GLU A 375 42.91 14.04 -17.94
CA GLU A 375 42.64 13.92 -16.50
C GLU A 375 41.77 15.06 -15.96
N ALA A 376 41.95 16.28 -16.49
CA ALA A 376 41.15 17.44 -16.11
C ALA A 376 39.67 17.28 -16.51
N GLU A 377 39.39 16.78 -17.71
CA GLU A 377 38.05 16.47 -18.19
C GLU A 377 37.42 15.34 -17.39
N ALA A 378 38.17 14.29 -17.12
CA ALA A 378 37.70 13.16 -16.29
C ALA A 378 37.33 13.62 -14.88
N LYS A 379 38.11 14.47 -14.24
CA LYS A 379 37.80 15.06 -12.93
C LYS A 379 36.52 15.89 -12.96
N ARG A 380 36.32 16.67 -14.03
CA ARG A 380 35.11 17.45 -14.21
C ARG A 380 33.88 16.51 -14.37
N CYS A 381 33.93 15.56 -15.28
CA CYS A 381 32.87 14.58 -15.52
C CYS A 381 32.52 13.82 -14.25
N GLN A 382 33.52 13.31 -13.52
CA GLN A 382 33.30 12.59 -12.26
C GLN A 382 32.51 13.44 -11.25
N LYS A 383 32.83 14.73 -11.10
CA LYS A 383 32.10 15.63 -10.19
C LYS A 383 30.70 15.96 -10.68
N GLU A 384 30.53 16.27 -11.96
CA GLU A 384 29.24 16.61 -12.56
C GLU A 384 28.25 15.40 -12.51
N MET A 385 28.77 14.20 -12.72
CA MET A 385 27.99 12.96 -12.67
C MET A 385 27.79 12.43 -11.24
N GLY A 386 28.53 12.96 -10.25
CA GLY A 386 28.37 12.63 -8.83
C GLY A 386 29.00 11.32 -8.40
N TYR A 387 30.03 10.81 -9.11
CA TYR A 387 30.79 9.63 -8.69
C TYR A 387 31.72 9.94 -7.52
N LYS A 388 31.81 9.00 -6.56
CA LYS A 388 32.66 9.18 -5.36
C LYS A 388 34.15 9.17 -5.68
N GLU A 389 34.56 8.30 -6.59
CA GLU A 389 35.96 8.02 -6.92
C GLU A 389 36.21 8.17 -8.43
N LEU A 390 37.37 8.68 -8.80
CA LEU A 390 37.90 8.68 -10.17
C LEU A 390 39.07 7.70 -10.27
N VAL A 391 39.01 6.77 -11.19
CA VAL A 391 40.16 5.98 -11.64
C VAL A 391 40.56 6.49 -13.02
N TYR A 392 41.73 7.10 -13.13
CA TYR A 392 42.25 7.62 -14.38
C TYR A 392 43.51 6.85 -14.82
N LEU A 393 43.47 6.34 -16.05
CA LEU A 393 44.57 5.60 -16.67
C LEU A 393 45.30 6.55 -17.63
N ALA A 394 46.47 7.01 -17.22
CA ALA A 394 47.32 7.98 -17.94
C ALA A 394 48.11 7.32 -19.08
#